data_71c4a934c87998e2bac049a11277fb3d
#
_entry.id   71c4a934c87998e2bac049a11277fb3d
#
_cell.length_a   1.000
_cell.length_b   1.000
_cell.length_c   1.000
_cell.angle_alpha   90.00
_cell.angle_beta   90.00
_cell.angle_gamma   90.00
#
_symmetry.space_group_name_H-M   'P 1'
#
loop_
_entity.id
_entity.type
_entity.pdbx_description
1 polymer ?
#
loop_
_entity_poly.entity_id
_entity_poly.type
_entity_poly.pdbx_seq_one_letter_code
_entity_poly.pdbx_strand_id
1 'polypeptide(L)'
;MRPSIYKVYEDFIWSGQGADIAQKIYNSPPITFDSIVERVPSLLDSYKATLWHIPEKMSILKSIIIDSNKKLGILTPKVRANIENLEHGAVEAAHQTVVMGGPAYILNKASTAAQVASLVSSQGVPLTPFFCVADYDEVQSELTNIRTPLMGKDGNLISIPVPQGFENSPVSVLPLPENDWLNQVEEAIRSNYRPMFKSLEPSIRLLFEERLEQSLTVARSAFYNSKTLAEWSQRIMGHLFNVSGNLGLPLLTTSEKEIRELLVEGVEFLLARENRDQFLNTFNEITDLIESHGYDSGMGRRGPDYVPFFYECPEPGCNRSRTELHYEDLGATAVLTG
;
A
#
# COMPACT_ATOMS: atom_id res chain seq x y z
N MET A 1 -20.38 -16.02 -15.13
CA MET A 1 -19.29 -15.59 -14.24
C MET A 1 -19.93 -14.82 -13.10
N ARG A 2 -19.65 -15.18 -11.84
CA ARG A 2 -20.17 -14.43 -10.69
C ARG A 2 -19.50 -13.05 -10.63
N PRO A 3 -20.22 -11.98 -10.22
CA PRO A 3 -19.58 -10.69 -9.98
C PRO A 3 -18.61 -10.78 -8.79
N SER A 4 -17.51 -10.03 -8.85
CA SER A 4 -16.52 -9.98 -7.78
C SER A 4 -17.13 -9.44 -6.46
N ILE A 5 -16.52 -9.80 -5.32
CA ILE A 5 -16.86 -9.27 -3.99
C ILE A 5 -16.88 -7.73 -3.95
N TYR A 6 -16.06 -7.04 -4.72
CA TYR A 6 -16.09 -5.58 -4.81
C TYR A 6 -17.46 -5.03 -5.26
N LYS A 7 -18.21 -5.82 -6.02
CA LYS A 7 -19.55 -5.48 -6.48
C LYS A 7 -20.55 -5.42 -5.32
N VAL A 8 -20.31 -6.10 -4.22
CA VAL A 8 -21.22 -6.07 -3.04
C VAL A 8 -21.34 -4.64 -2.50
N TYR A 9 -20.19 -3.97 -2.30
CA TYR A 9 -20.17 -2.61 -1.78
C TYR A 9 -20.73 -1.60 -2.80
N GLU A 10 -20.36 -1.76 -4.07
CA GLU A 10 -20.87 -0.94 -5.17
C GLU A 10 -22.39 -1.05 -5.30
N ASP A 11 -22.93 -2.28 -5.31
CA ASP A 11 -24.38 -2.51 -5.41
C ASP A 11 -25.12 -1.93 -4.18
N PHE A 12 -24.53 -2.07 -2.99
CA PHE A 12 -25.08 -1.48 -1.77
C PHE A 12 -25.15 0.05 -1.85
N ILE A 13 -24.08 0.72 -2.26
CA ILE A 13 -24.01 2.19 -2.32
C ILE A 13 -24.95 2.73 -3.40
N TRP A 14 -24.94 2.15 -4.60
CA TRP A 14 -25.64 2.72 -5.75
C TRP A 14 -27.12 2.29 -5.87
N SER A 15 -27.48 1.11 -5.40
CA SER A 15 -28.81 0.54 -5.59
C SER A 15 -29.49 0.08 -4.31
N GLY A 16 -28.79 0.03 -3.19
CA GLY A 16 -29.24 -0.60 -1.95
C GLY A 16 -29.39 -2.12 -2.02
N GLN A 17 -28.99 -2.73 -3.14
CA GLN A 17 -29.01 -4.20 -3.30
C GLN A 17 -27.92 -4.85 -2.45
N GLY A 18 -28.19 -6.07 -1.98
CA GLY A 18 -27.22 -6.80 -1.16
C GLY A 18 -26.93 -6.15 0.19
N ALA A 19 -27.85 -5.34 0.73
CA ALA A 19 -27.65 -4.66 2.00
C ALA A 19 -27.37 -5.62 3.16
N ASP A 20 -27.99 -6.79 3.18
CA ASP A 20 -27.81 -7.84 4.17
C ASP A 20 -26.40 -8.44 4.16
N ILE A 21 -25.86 -8.74 2.98
CA ILE A 21 -24.49 -9.24 2.85
C ILE A 21 -23.46 -8.12 3.09
N ALA A 22 -23.71 -6.92 2.55
CA ALA A 22 -22.84 -5.76 2.79
C ALA A 22 -22.73 -5.46 4.29
N GLN A 23 -23.83 -5.53 5.03
CA GLN A 23 -23.83 -5.32 6.48
C GLN A 23 -23.09 -6.42 7.23
N LYS A 24 -23.21 -7.67 6.81
CA LYS A 24 -22.48 -8.79 7.43
C LYS A 24 -20.97 -8.71 7.22
N ILE A 25 -20.53 -8.30 6.01
CA ILE A 25 -19.10 -8.23 5.66
C ILE A 25 -18.47 -6.95 6.23
N TYR A 26 -19.15 -5.80 6.09
CA TYR A 26 -18.58 -4.48 6.40
C TYR A 26 -19.12 -3.86 7.70
N ASN A 27 -19.99 -4.54 8.43
CA ASN A 27 -20.59 -4.06 9.67
C ASN A 27 -21.09 -2.62 9.58
N SER A 28 -22.19 -2.41 8.86
CA SER A 28 -22.79 -1.08 8.58
C SER A 28 -21.81 -0.17 7.80
N PRO A 29 -21.56 -0.49 6.51
CA PRO A 29 -20.60 0.25 5.71
C PRO A 29 -21.01 1.72 5.59
N PRO A 30 -20.06 2.66 5.74
CA PRO A 30 -20.33 4.08 5.55
C PRO A 30 -20.60 4.37 4.07
N ILE A 31 -21.64 5.18 3.79
CA ILE A 31 -22.03 5.55 2.42
C ILE A 31 -21.71 6.99 2.05
N THR A 32 -21.32 7.80 3.04
CA THR A 32 -20.90 9.19 2.83
C THR A 32 -19.59 9.46 3.55
N PHE A 33 -18.91 10.50 3.12
CA PHE A 33 -17.67 10.93 3.78
C PHE A 33 -17.92 11.34 5.25
N ASP A 34 -19.01 12.02 5.51
CA ASP A 34 -19.39 12.44 6.85
C ASP A 34 -19.65 11.23 7.76
N SER A 35 -20.32 10.19 7.25
CA SER A 35 -20.55 8.94 8.00
C SER A 35 -19.25 8.17 8.33
N ILE A 36 -18.20 8.33 7.51
CA ILE A 36 -16.86 7.81 7.86
C ILE A 36 -16.32 8.58 9.08
N VAL A 37 -16.34 9.91 9.01
CA VAL A 37 -15.80 10.77 10.07
C VAL A 37 -16.54 10.54 11.40
N GLU A 38 -17.87 10.48 11.38
CA GLU A 38 -18.71 10.23 12.54
C GLU A 38 -18.43 8.87 13.22
N ARG A 39 -18.04 7.88 12.42
CA ARG A 39 -17.78 6.51 12.91
C ARG A 39 -16.43 6.36 13.62
N VAL A 40 -15.43 7.19 13.29
CA VAL A 40 -14.05 7.02 13.77
C VAL A 40 -13.95 6.96 15.31
N PRO A 41 -14.59 7.82 16.11
CA PRO A 41 -14.47 7.76 17.56
C PRO A 41 -14.91 6.40 18.14
N SER A 42 -16.04 5.85 17.69
CA SER A 42 -16.53 4.54 18.14
C SER A 42 -15.62 3.39 17.71
N LEU A 43 -15.01 3.48 16.53
CA LEU A 43 -14.02 2.50 16.07
C LEU A 43 -12.76 2.55 16.95
N LEU A 44 -12.25 3.72 17.26
CA LEU A 44 -11.08 3.87 18.14
C LEU A 44 -11.34 3.31 19.53
N ASP A 45 -12.51 3.54 20.10
CA ASP A 45 -12.88 2.98 21.41
C ASP A 45 -12.97 1.44 21.36
N SER A 46 -13.53 0.90 20.29
CA SER A 46 -13.55 -0.55 20.05
C SER A 46 -12.13 -1.13 19.94
N TYR A 47 -11.25 -0.48 19.19
CA TYR A 47 -9.85 -0.91 19.07
C TYR A 47 -9.09 -0.82 20.38
N LYS A 48 -9.26 0.23 21.17
CA LYS A 48 -8.64 0.34 22.52
C LYS A 48 -9.03 -0.80 23.45
N ALA A 49 -10.24 -1.34 23.31
CA ALA A 49 -10.71 -2.46 24.10
C ALA A 49 -10.14 -3.82 23.65
N THR A 50 -9.74 -3.95 22.40
CA THR A 50 -9.33 -5.22 21.77
C THR A 50 -7.85 -5.31 21.42
N LEU A 51 -7.20 -4.18 21.15
CA LEU A 51 -5.79 -4.14 20.79
C LEU A 51 -4.90 -3.85 21.98
N TRP A 52 -3.81 -4.56 22.02
CA TRP A 52 -2.78 -4.42 23.05
C TRP A 52 -1.96 -3.16 22.78
N HIS A 53 -2.35 -2.09 23.41
CA HIS A 53 -1.53 -0.89 23.41
C HIS A 53 -0.31 -1.14 24.30
N ILE A 54 0.82 -1.46 23.69
CA ILE A 54 2.10 -1.61 24.39
C ILE A 54 2.89 -0.30 24.17
N PRO A 55 2.97 0.59 25.17
CA PRO A 55 3.62 1.90 25.02
C PRO A 55 5.06 1.81 24.52
N GLU A 56 5.80 0.79 24.96
CA GLU A 56 7.18 0.55 24.53
C GLU A 56 7.27 0.26 23.02
N LYS A 57 6.41 -0.61 22.49
CA LYS A 57 6.35 -0.90 21.06
C LYS A 57 5.95 0.33 20.25
N MET A 58 5.04 1.15 20.75
CA MET A 58 4.66 2.39 20.13
C MET A 58 5.82 3.38 20.03
N SER A 59 6.62 3.51 21.08
CA SER A 59 7.83 4.35 21.08
C SER A 59 8.85 3.86 20.05
N ILE A 60 9.08 2.55 19.97
CA ILE A 60 9.96 1.94 18.97
C ILE A 60 9.43 2.19 17.56
N LEU A 61 8.13 1.96 17.33
CA LEU A 61 7.48 2.18 16.03
C LEU A 61 7.62 3.64 15.56
N LYS A 62 7.35 4.62 16.44
CA LYS A 62 7.54 6.04 16.14
C LYS A 62 8.97 6.36 15.74
N SER A 63 9.97 5.82 16.44
CA SER A 63 11.38 6.00 16.12
C SER A 63 11.72 5.46 14.74
N ILE A 64 11.28 4.23 14.42
CA ILE A 64 11.51 3.61 13.11
C ILE A 64 10.88 4.46 12.00
N ILE A 65 9.63 4.92 12.16
CA ILE A 65 8.95 5.75 11.18
C ILE A 65 9.69 7.09 10.98
N ILE A 66 10.14 7.73 12.06
CA ILE A 66 10.92 8.98 11.99
C ILE A 66 12.21 8.76 11.18
N ASP A 67 12.97 7.72 11.49
CA ASP A 67 14.24 7.46 10.84
C ASP A 67 14.07 7.07 9.36
N SER A 68 13.08 6.24 9.04
CA SER A 68 12.74 5.87 7.67
C SER A 68 12.32 7.10 6.84
N ASN A 69 11.41 7.94 7.36
CA ASN A 69 10.97 9.14 6.65
C ASN A 69 12.09 10.20 6.52
N LYS A 70 13.00 10.26 7.49
CA LYS A 70 14.21 11.10 7.40
C LYS A 70 15.16 10.59 6.30
N LYS A 71 15.42 9.28 6.25
CA LYS A 71 16.23 8.62 5.20
C LYS A 71 15.66 8.86 3.80
N LEU A 72 14.33 8.85 3.67
CA LEU A 72 13.63 9.15 2.42
C LEU A 72 13.64 10.66 2.06
N GLY A 73 14.01 11.55 2.98
CA GLY A 73 14.02 12.99 2.76
C GLY A 73 12.63 13.64 2.81
N ILE A 74 11.67 13.00 3.48
CA ILE A 74 10.25 13.42 3.51
C ILE A 74 9.73 13.75 4.92
N LEU A 75 10.61 13.74 5.92
CA LEU A 75 10.27 14.07 7.30
C LEU A 75 10.08 15.59 7.45
N THR A 76 8.93 16.10 7.03
CA THR A 76 8.55 17.50 7.25
C THR A 76 8.12 17.73 8.70
N PRO A 77 8.04 19.00 9.19
CA PRO A 77 7.51 19.30 10.52
C PRO A 77 6.10 18.72 10.74
N LYS A 78 5.23 18.74 9.72
CA LYS A 78 3.88 18.19 9.80
C LYS A 78 3.88 16.67 9.90
N VAL A 79 4.75 15.98 9.13
CA VAL A 79 4.92 14.53 9.24
C VAL A 79 5.37 14.15 10.64
N ARG A 80 6.37 14.85 11.19
CA ARG A 80 6.86 14.62 12.55
C ARG A 80 5.75 14.79 13.59
N ALA A 81 5.01 15.90 13.52
CA ALA A 81 3.91 16.17 14.45
C ALA A 81 2.82 15.08 14.40
N ASN A 82 2.51 14.55 13.21
CA ASN A 82 1.55 13.46 13.06
C ASN A 82 2.08 12.15 13.64
N ILE A 83 3.37 11.83 13.50
CA ILE A 83 3.97 10.64 14.11
C ILE A 83 3.85 10.69 15.65
N GLU A 84 4.02 11.88 16.25
CA GLU A 84 3.87 12.03 17.71
C GLU A 84 2.45 11.73 18.22
N ASN A 85 1.43 11.84 17.36
CA ASN A 85 0.03 11.54 17.69
C ASN A 85 -0.39 10.10 17.36
N LEU A 86 0.53 9.23 16.93
CA LEU A 86 0.20 7.90 16.40
C LEU A 86 -0.52 7.01 17.43
N GLU A 87 -0.24 7.16 18.73
CA GLU A 87 -0.89 6.39 19.80
C GLU A 87 -2.39 6.67 19.95
N HIS A 88 -2.89 7.77 19.41
CA HIS A 88 -4.31 8.10 19.48
C HIS A 88 -5.13 7.40 18.39
N GLY A 89 -4.46 6.89 17.36
CA GLY A 89 -5.04 6.19 16.24
C GLY A 89 -4.56 6.73 14.89
N ALA A 90 -4.83 5.95 13.84
CA ALA A 90 -4.42 6.31 12.49
C ALA A 90 -5.52 6.07 11.46
N VAL A 91 -5.50 6.88 10.39
CA VAL A 91 -6.25 6.61 9.16
C VAL A 91 -5.24 6.15 8.11
N GLU A 92 -5.36 4.90 7.73
CA GLU A 92 -4.47 4.28 6.76
C GLU A 92 -4.97 4.46 5.33
N ALA A 93 -4.08 4.85 4.45
CA ALA A 93 -4.15 4.60 3.02
C ALA A 93 -2.98 3.72 2.62
N ALA A 94 -3.15 2.88 1.62
CA ALA A 94 -2.11 1.94 1.20
C ALA A 94 -2.02 1.81 -0.32
N HIS A 95 -0.82 1.54 -0.80
CA HIS A 95 -0.57 1.12 -2.17
C HIS A 95 0.75 0.38 -2.30
N GLN A 96 0.83 -0.48 -3.31
CA GLN A 96 2.08 -1.13 -3.70
C GLN A 96 3.10 -0.12 -4.23
N THR A 97 4.35 -0.55 -4.23
CA THR A 97 5.44 0.14 -4.91
C THR A 97 5.31 -0.02 -6.42
N VAL A 98 5.28 1.07 -7.15
CA VAL A 98 5.12 1.07 -8.62
C VAL A 98 6.16 1.97 -9.27
N VAL A 99 6.63 1.60 -10.44
CA VAL A 99 7.54 2.41 -11.25
C VAL A 99 7.01 3.85 -11.42
N MET A 100 7.89 4.84 -11.36
CA MET A 100 7.56 6.28 -11.42
C MET A 100 6.61 6.78 -10.31
N GLY A 101 6.49 6.06 -9.20
CA GLY A 101 5.60 6.43 -8.08
C GLY A 101 4.12 6.08 -8.31
N GLY A 102 3.80 5.44 -9.43
CA GLY A 102 2.48 4.87 -9.71
C GLY A 102 1.42 5.83 -10.26
N PRO A 103 0.19 5.37 -10.39
CA PRO A 103 -0.91 6.10 -11.01
C PRO A 103 -1.45 7.21 -10.09
N ALA A 104 -2.07 8.24 -10.70
CA ALA A 104 -2.56 9.42 -10.00
C ALA A 104 -3.59 9.15 -8.89
N TYR A 105 -4.33 8.04 -8.93
CA TYR A 105 -5.29 7.70 -7.88
C TYR A 105 -4.64 7.45 -6.51
N ILE A 106 -3.32 7.19 -6.46
CA ILE A 106 -2.56 7.12 -5.19
C ILE A 106 -2.65 8.45 -4.43
N LEU A 107 -2.62 9.57 -5.15
CA LEU A 107 -2.81 10.90 -4.55
C LEU A 107 -4.21 11.05 -3.94
N ASN A 108 -5.24 10.48 -4.58
CA ASN A 108 -6.60 10.51 -4.02
C ASN A 108 -6.66 9.73 -2.70
N LYS A 109 -6.05 8.54 -2.63
CA LYS A 109 -5.97 7.76 -1.39
C LYS A 109 -5.26 8.55 -0.29
N ALA A 110 -4.09 9.10 -0.59
CA ALA A 110 -3.31 9.90 0.35
C ALA A 110 -4.08 11.14 0.84
N SER A 111 -4.69 11.88 -0.08
CA SER A 111 -5.49 13.07 0.24
C SER A 111 -6.72 12.73 1.08
N THR A 112 -7.39 11.61 0.79
CA THR A 112 -8.54 11.13 1.56
C THR A 112 -8.14 10.82 2.99
N ALA A 113 -7.05 10.06 3.21
CA ALA A 113 -6.56 9.78 4.56
C ALA A 113 -6.22 11.06 5.34
N ALA A 114 -5.52 12.01 4.69
CA ALA A 114 -5.20 13.30 5.29
C ALA A 114 -6.45 14.12 5.64
N GLN A 115 -7.45 14.12 4.77
CA GLN A 115 -8.71 14.84 4.98
C GLN A 115 -9.52 14.24 6.13
N VAL A 116 -9.69 12.90 6.17
CA VAL A 116 -10.39 12.22 7.28
C VAL A 116 -9.69 12.51 8.60
N ALA A 117 -8.37 12.33 8.68
CA ALA A 117 -7.62 12.61 9.89
C ALA A 117 -7.76 14.07 10.35
N SER A 118 -7.72 15.02 9.43
CA SER A 118 -7.89 16.44 9.71
C SER A 118 -9.28 16.78 10.26
N LEU A 119 -10.34 16.23 9.66
CA LEU A 119 -11.71 16.46 10.10
C LEU A 119 -11.97 15.87 11.49
N VAL A 120 -11.54 14.64 11.73
CA VAL A 120 -11.68 14.00 13.05
C VAL A 120 -10.87 14.75 14.11
N SER A 121 -9.64 15.16 13.77
CA SER A 121 -8.81 15.93 14.70
C SER A 121 -9.43 17.29 15.05
N SER A 122 -10.14 17.93 14.11
CA SER A 122 -10.88 19.17 14.37
C SER A 122 -12.03 19.00 15.37
N GLN A 123 -12.50 17.76 15.57
CA GLN A 123 -13.50 17.40 16.57
C GLN A 123 -12.89 17.02 17.95
N GLY A 124 -11.57 17.22 18.11
CA GLY A 124 -10.87 16.97 19.37
C GLY A 124 -10.31 15.56 19.55
N VAL A 125 -10.37 14.72 18.51
CA VAL A 125 -9.78 13.38 18.53
C VAL A 125 -8.52 13.39 17.66
N PRO A 126 -7.30 13.49 18.23
CA PRO A 126 -6.07 13.48 17.45
C PRO A 126 -5.98 12.18 16.63
N LEU A 127 -5.75 12.31 15.34
CA LEU A 127 -5.68 11.17 14.44
C LEU A 127 -4.55 11.36 13.42
N THR A 128 -3.70 10.36 13.27
CA THR A 128 -2.59 10.40 12.33
C THR A 128 -3.03 9.92 10.97
N PRO A 129 -2.91 10.71 9.88
CA PRO A 129 -2.98 10.16 8.53
C PRO A 129 -1.72 9.37 8.27
N PHE A 130 -1.83 8.23 7.59
CA PHE A 130 -0.76 7.27 7.46
C PHE A 130 -0.80 6.60 6.08
N PHE A 131 0.37 6.33 5.49
CA PHE A 131 0.43 5.65 4.21
C PHE A 131 1.32 4.41 4.29
N CYS A 132 0.71 3.24 4.18
CA CYS A 132 1.42 1.98 4.10
C CYS A 132 1.86 1.71 2.66
N VAL A 133 3.15 1.48 2.48
CA VAL A 133 3.71 1.10 1.17
C VAL A 133 3.92 -0.40 1.16
N ALA A 134 3.10 -1.10 0.35
CA ALA A 134 3.22 -2.54 0.17
C ALA A 134 4.37 -2.85 -0.80
N ASP A 135 5.59 -2.87 -0.29
CA ASP A 135 6.80 -3.18 -1.02
C ASP A 135 7.28 -4.63 -0.82
N TYR A 136 6.49 -5.41 -0.10
CA TYR A 136 6.69 -6.83 0.12
C TYR A 136 6.03 -7.73 -0.94
N ASP A 137 5.22 -7.17 -1.85
CA ASP A 137 4.63 -7.94 -2.94
C ASP A 137 5.70 -8.45 -3.91
N GLU A 138 5.45 -9.61 -4.51
CA GLU A 138 6.32 -10.18 -5.54
C GLU A 138 6.42 -9.27 -6.75
N VAL A 139 7.54 -9.35 -7.45
CA VAL A 139 7.77 -8.62 -8.69
C VAL A 139 6.73 -9.02 -9.74
N GLN A 140 5.86 -8.09 -10.10
CA GLN A 140 4.77 -8.30 -11.05
C GLN A 140 4.78 -7.21 -12.12
N SER A 141 4.17 -7.50 -13.27
CA SER A 141 4.12 -6.55 -14.39
C SER A 141 3.41 -5.25 -14.05
N GLU A 142 2.41 -5.29 -13.18
CA GLU A 142 1.68 -4.10 -12.71
C GLU A 142 2.53 -3.16 -11.84
N LEU A 143 3.56 -3.68 -11.18
CA LEU A 143 4.47 -2.91 -10.34
C LEU A 143 5.64 -2.34 -11.15
N THR A 144 6.08 -3.07 -12.16
CA THR A 144 7.24 -2.75 -13.01
C THR A 144 6.89 -1.96 -14.25
N ASN A 145 5.61 -1.80 -14.57
CA ASN A 145 5.15 -1.14 -15.78
C ASN A 145 4.18 0.00 -15.46
N ILE A 146 4.32 1.11 -16.17
CA ILE A 146 3.35 2.20 -16.18
C ILE A 146 3.12 2.73 -17.60
N ARG A 147 1.90 3.15 -17.88
CA ARG A 147 1.56 3.80 -19.15
C ARG A 147 1.42 5.29 -18.95
N THR A 148 2.12 6.07 -19.78
CA THR A 148 1.86 7.50 -19.86
C THR A 148 0.62 7.77 -20.69
N PRO A 149 -0.11 8.88 -20.47
CA PRO A 149 -1.17 9.33 -21.36
C PRO A 149 -0.65 9.47 -22.78
N LEU A 150 -1.45 9.08 -23.77
CA LEU A 150 -1.02 9.03 -25.15
C LEU A 150 -1.96 9.70 -26.10
N MET A 151 -1.31 10.25 -27.12
CA MET A 151 -1.92 10.66 -28.39
C MET A 151 -1.46 9.72 -29.52
N GLY A 152 -1.58 8.40 -29.36
CA GLY A 152 -1.12 7.46 -30.38
C GLY A 152 -1.54 6.01 -30.10
N LYS A 153 -1.37 5.13 -31.10
CA LYS A 153 -1.93 3.77 -31.09
C LYS A 153 -1.32 2.82 -30.05
N ASP A 154 -0.09 3.02 -29.63
CA ASP A 154 0.67 1.99 -28.92
C ASP A 154 1.04 2.30 -27.47
N GLY A 155 0.47 3.31 -26.88
CA GLY A 155 0.69 3.62 -25.48
C GLY A 155 2.16 3.54 -25.07
N ASN A 156 2.77 4.61 -24.57
CA ASN A 156 4.11 4.48 -24.02
C ASN A 156 4.06 3.68 -22.74
N LEU A 157 4.51 2.46 -22.86
CA LEU A 157 4.81 1.60 -21.73
C LEU A 157 6.21 1.96 -21.23
N ILE A 158 6.30 2.44 -20.00
CA ILE A 158 7.55 2.53 -19.26
C ILE A 158 7.67 1.23 -18.49
N SER A 159 8.74 0.49 -18.74
CA SER A 159 8.97 -0.82 -18.13
C SER A 159 10.34 -0.82 -17.47
N ILE A 160 10.38 -1.18 -16.20
CA ILE A 160 11.65 -1.46 -15.52
C ILE A 160 12.08 -2.89 -15.89
N PRO A 161 13.33 -3.11 -16.33
CA PRO A 161 13.82 -4.46 -16.58
C PRO A 161 13.94 -5.23 -15.27
N VAL A 162 13.43 -6.45 -15.25
CA VAL A 162 13.58 -7.38 -14.13
C VAL A 162 14.77 -8.28 -14.41
N PRO A 163 15.86 -8.21 -13.63
CA PRO A 163 16.99 -9.10 -13.80
C PRO A 163 16.59 -10.55 -13.50
N GLN A 164 17.28 -11.47 -14.15
CA GLN A 164 17.08 -12.91 -13.90
C GLN A 164 17.27 -13.26 -12.41
N GLY A 165 16.37 -14.06 -11.86
CA GLY A 165 16.38 -14.49 -10.47
C GLY A 165 15.68 -13.56 -9.50
N PHE A 166 14.94 -12.53 -9.99
CA PHE A 166 14.10 -11.66 -9.18
C PHE A 166 12.60 -11.90 -9.37
N GLU A 167 12.20 -12.91 -10.15
CA GLU A 167 10.82 -13.14 -10.53
C GLU A 167 9.89 -13.42 -9.33
N ASN A 168 10.42 -14.11 -8.31
CA ASN A 168 9.69 -14.46 -7.08
C ASN A 168 10.18 -13.65 -5.87
N SER A 169 10.89 -12.57 -6.11
CA SER A 169 11.42 -11.70 -5.05
C SER A 169 10.42 -10.61 -4.69
N PRO A 170 10.43 -10.09 -3.45
CA PRO A 170 9.65 -8.90 -3.15
C PRO A 170 10.20 -7.69 -3.91
N VAL A 171 9.31 -6.80 -4.33
CA VAL A 171 9.69 -5.60 -5.08
C VAL A 171 10.64 -4.68 -4.32
N SER A 172 10.68 -4.80 -2.99
CA SER A 172 11.61 -4.05 -2.12
C SER A 172 13.08 -4.30 -2.42
N VAL A 173 13.43 -5.45 -3.02
CA VAL A 173 14.82 -5.77 -3.38
C VAL A 173 15.12 -5.63 -4.87
N LEU A 174 14.11 -5.33 -5.71
CA LEU A 174 14.32 -5.16 -7.15
C LEU A 174 15.25 -3.96 -7.41
N PRO A 175 16.46 -4.19 -7.96
CA PRO A 175 17.41 -3.12 -8.19
C PRO A 175 16.92 -2.16 -9.28
N LEU A 176 17.32 -0.90 -9.17
CA LEU A 176 17.12 0.06 -10.24
C LEU A 176 18.06 -0.26 -11.42
N PRO A 177 17.62 -0.03 -12.66
CA PRO A 177 18.49 -0.14 -13.83
C PRO A 177 19.55 0.97 -13.85
N GLU A 178 20.46 0.88 -14.81
CA GLU A 178 21.51 1.90 -15.01
C GLU A 178 20.91 3.26 -15.45
N ASN A 179 21.69 4.32 -15.27
CA ASN A 179 21.28 5.70 -15.53
C ASN A 179 20.81 5.93 -16.97
N ASP A 180 21.37 5.23 -17.94
CA ASP A 180 20.98 5.35 -19.35
C ASP A 180 19.53 4.95 -19.60
N TRP A 181 19.01 4.00 -18.83
CA TRP A 181 17.58 3.65 -18.87
C TRP A 181 16.70 4.83 -18.46
N LEU A 182 17.03 5.53 -17.39
CA LEU A 182 16.25 6.69 -16.95
C LEU A 182 16.25 7.81 -17.99
N ASN A 183 17.41 8.08 -18.63
CA ASN A 183 17.53 9.08 -19.66
C ASN A 183 16.63 8.75 -20.87
N GLN A 184 16.59 7.47 -21.26
CA GLN A 184 15.70 7.00 -22.33
C GLN A 184 14.23 7.16 -21.97
N VAL A 185 13.85 6.82 -20.72
CA VAL A 185 12.48 6.98 -20.21
C VAL A 185 12.06 8.45 -20.22
N GLU A 186 12.91 9.34 -19.72
CA GLU A 186 12.60 10.78 -19.73
C GLU A 186 12.40 11.34 -21.13
N GLU A 187 13.26 10.96 -22.08
CA GLU A 187 13.11 11.42 -23.47
C GLU A 187 11.84 10.84 -24.12
N ALA A 188 11.51 9.58 -23.82
CA ALA A 188 10.26 8.97 -24.26
C ALA A 188 9.04 9.74 -23.70
N ILE A 189 9.05 10.09 -22.41
CA ILE A 189 7.99 10.89 -21.79
C ILE A 189 7.86 12.25 -22.47
N ARG A 190 8.97 13.01 -22.63
CA ARG A 190 8.95 14.30 -23.34
C ARG A 190 8.41 14.19 -24.76
N SER A 191 8.86 13.15 -25.47
CA SER A 191 8.40 12.90 -26.85
C SER A 191 6.90 12.66 -26.93
N ASN A 192 6.33 11.97 -25.94
CA ASN A 192 4.88 11.69 -25.90
C ASN A 192 4.04 12.91 -25.58
N TYR A 193 4.48 13.74 -24.64
CA TYR A 193 3.73 14.93 -24.28
C TYR A 193 3.86 16.06 -25.32
N ARG A 194 4.92 16.06 -26.14
CA ARG A 194 5.17 17.12 -27.14
C ARG A 194 4.00 17.35 -28.12
N PRO A 195 3.31 16.35 -28.68
CA PRO A 195 2.15 16.57 -29.53
C PRO A 195 0.97 17.21 -28.79
N MET A 196 0.73 16.81 -27.54
CA MET A 196 -0.32 17.40 -26.69
C MET A 196 -0.04 18.88 -26.44
N PHE A 197 1.19 19.21 -26.07
CA PHE A 197 1.57 20.58 -25.73
C PHE A 197 1.50 21.51 -26.95
N LYS A 198 1.81 21.00 -28.14
CA LYS A 198 1.73 21.79 -29.38
C LYS A 198 0.32 22.27 -29.71
N SER A 199 -0.73 21.58 -29.24
CA SER A 199 -2.12 21.96 -29.47
C SER A 199 -2.65 23.00 -28.46
N LEU A 200 -1.86 23.34 -27.44
CA LEU A 200 -2.25 24.30 -26.39
C LEU A 200 -1.86 25.72 -26.77
N GLU A 201 -2.59 26.69 -26.21
CA GLU A 201 -2.20 28.09 -26.24
C GLU A 201 -0.79 28.30 -25.68
N PRO A 202 0.04 29.22 -26.23
CA PRO A 202 1.45 29.34 -25.87
C PRO A 202 1.74 29.50 -24.37
N SER A 203 0.92 30.27 -23.67
CA SER A 203 1.07 30.47 -22.21
C SER A 203 0.76 29.22 -21.41
N ILE A 204 -0.27 28.49 -21.81
CA ILE A 204 -0.67 27.22 -21.19
C ILE A 204 0.38 26.14 -21.49
N ARG A 205 0.86 26.10 -22.75
CA ARG A 205 1.91 25.18 -23.13
C ARG A 205 3.17 25.34 -22.30
N LEU A 206 3.64 26.57 -22.11
CA LEU A 206 4.82 26.85 -21.30
C LEU A 206 4.65 26.34 -19.85
N LEU A 207 3.49 26.56 -19.27
CA LEU A 207 3.17 26.06 -17.93
C LEU A 207 3.23 24.53 -17.85
N PHE A 208 2.68 23.83 -18.84
CA PHE A 208 2.68 22.35 -18.87
C PHE A 208 4.08 21.79 -19.10
N GLU A 209 4.88 22.41 -19.99
CA GLU A 209 6.27 22.04 -20.20
C GLU A 209 7.09 22.22 -18.92
N GLU A 210 6.92 23.32 -18.21
CA GLU A 210 7.57 23.57 -16.93
C GLU A 210 7.17 22.53 -15.87
N ARG A 211 5.88 22.20 -15.75
CA ARG A 211 5.37 21.20 -14.79
C ARG A 211 5.89 19.79 -15.10
N LEU A 212 6.00 19.44 -16.38
CA LEU A 212 6.60 18.19 -16.80
C LEU A 212 8.06 18.11 -16.35
N GLU A 213 8.86 19.15 -16.62
CA GLU A 213 10.28 19.17 -16.22
C GLU A 213 10.45 19.16 -14.68
N GLN A 214 9.58 19.83 -13.93
CA GLN A 214 9.57 19.75 -12.47
C GLN A 214 9.31 18.31 -12.00
N SER A 215 8.33 17.62 -12.60
CA SER A 215 8.00 16.23 -12.27
C SER A 215 9.15 15.27 -12.60
N LEU A 216 9.77 15.43 -13.78
CA LEU A 216 10.94 14.63 -14.17
C LEU A 216 12.14 14.90 -13.25
N THR A 217 12.31 16.14 -12.79
CA THR A 217 13.38 16.50 -11.84
C THR A 217 13.18 15.80 -10.50
N VAL A 218 11.95 15.72 -9.99
CA VAL A 218 11.62 14.95 -8.77
C VAL A 218 11.94 13.47 -8.98
N ALA A 219 11.46 12.88 -10.07
CA ALA A 219 11.69 11.45 -10.37
C ALA A 219 13.18 11.13 -10.52
N ARG A 220 13.93 11.99 -11.21
CA ARG A 220 15.39 11.86 -11.39
C ARG A 220 16.14 11.98 -10.08
N SER A 221 15.84 13.00 -9.27
CA SER A 221 16.46 13.17 -7.95
C SER A 221 16.19 11.97 -7.05
N ALA A 222 14.96 11.47 -7.04
CA ALA A 222 14.60 10.27 -6.32
C ALA A 222 15.38 9.04 -6.80
N PHE A 223 15.54 8.87 -8.12
CA PHE A 223 16.25 7.75 -8.72
C PHE A 223 17.72 7.70 -8.27
N TYR A 224 18.45 8.80 -8.41
CA TYR A 224 19.86 8.86 -8.02
C TYR A 224 20.12 8.69 -6.51
N ASN A 225 19.10 8.87 -5.69
CA ASN A 225 19.18 8.66 -4.24
C ASN A 225 18.60 7.31 -3.79
N SER A 226 18.28 6.41 -4.73
CA SER A 226 17.68 5.11 -4.47
C SER A 226 18.52 3.98 -5.04
N LYS A 227 18.40 2.79 -4.44
CA LYS A 227 19.03 1.57 -4.93
C LYS A 227 18.02 0.60 -5.52
N THR A 228 16.77 0.65 -5.05
CA THR A 228 15.70 -0.27 -5.44
C THR A 228 14.48 0.48 -5.99
N LEU A 229 13.63 -0.25 -6.71
CA LEU A 229 12.33 0.29 -7.17
C LEU A 229 11.50 0.81 -6.00
N ALA A 230 11.51 0.10 -4.88
CA ALA A 230 10.77 0.50 -3.70
C ALA A 230 11.24 1.86 -3.15
N GLU A 231 12.55 2.03 -2.94
CA GLU A 231 13.10 3.31 -2.47
C GLU A 231 12.78 4.46 -3.44
N TRP A 232 12.89 4.22 -4.74
CA TRP A 232 12.58 5.22 -5.76
C TRP A 232 11.12 5.64 -5.72
N SER A 233 10.20 4.68 -5.72
CA SER A 233 8.76 4.93 -5.64
C SER A 233 8.38 5.67 -4.35
N GLN A 234 8.88 5.22 -3.20
CA GLN A 234 8.62 5.84 -1.90
C GLN A 234 9.10 7.30 -1.84
N ARG A 235 10.27 7.62 -2.43
CA ARG A 235 10.76 9.01 -2.50
C ARG A 235 9.87 9.88 -3.37
N ILE A 236 9.39 9.37 -4.50
CA ILE A 236 8.45 10.10 -5.37
C ILE A 236 7.12 10.33 -4.62
N MET A 237 6.53 9.27 -4.08
CA MET A 237 5.26 9.37 -3.33
C MET A 237 5.39 10.34 -2.16
N GLY A 238 6.43 10.17 -1.34
CA GLY A 238 6.65 11.01 -0.18
C GLY A 238 6.92 12.47 -0.53
N HIS A 239 7.63 12.74 -1.63
CA HIS A 239 7.79 14.10 -2.14
C HIS A 239 6.45 14.71 -2.54
N LEU A 240 5.65 13.98 -3.31
CA LEU A 240 4.33 14.45 -3.74
C LEU A 240 3.39 14.68 -2.56
N PHE A 241 3.35 13.78 -1.59
CA PHE A 241 2.46 13.88 -0.44
C PHE A 241 2.89 14.97 0.54
N ASN A 242 4.17 15.02 0.89
CA ASN A 242 4.64 15.77 2.04
C ASN A 242 5.41 17.05 1.69
N VAL A 243 6.23 17.02 0.63
CA VAL A 243 7.02 18.17 0.23
C VAL A 243 6.18 19.11 -0.64
N SER A 244 5.54 18.58 -1.68
CA SER A 244 4.69 19.37 -2.58
C SER A 244 3.27 19.56 -2.05
N GLY A 245 2.64 18.49 -1.56
CA GLY A 245 1.24 18.47 -1.12
C GLY A 245 1.01 18.89 0.33
N ASN A 246 2.06 18.90 1.16
CA ASN A 246 1.98 19.20 2.61
C ASN A 246 0.86 18.43 3.33
N LEU A 247 0.64 17.15 2.95
CA LEU A 247 -0.43 16.34 3.53
C LEU A 247 -0.08 15.85 4.95
N GLY A 248 1.21 15.69 5.26
CA GLY A 248 1.67 15.24 6.56
C GLY A 248 1.52 13.74 6.80
N LEU A 249 1.61 12.92 5.73
CA LEU A 249 1.51 11.47 5.82
C LEU A 249 2.88 10.82 6.08
N PRO A 250 3.12 10.23 7.26
CA PRO A 250 4.22 9.29 7.42
C PRO A 250 4.09 8.13 6.44
N LEU A 251 5.19 7.72 5.81
CA LEU A 251 5.27 6.49 5.04
C LEU A 251 5.81 5.36 5.93
N LEU A 252 5.22 4.19 5.82
CA LEU A 252 5.67 2.96 6.46
C LEU A 252 5.73 1.83 5.45
N THR A 253 6.75 1.00 5.56
CA THR A 253 6.83 -0.29 4.87
C THR A 253 7.08 -1.42 5.86
N THR A 254 6.42 -2.55 5.65
CA THR A 254 6.63 -3.77 6.45
C THR A 254 7.86 -4.56 6.02
N SER A 255 8.60 -4.15 4.99
CA SER A 255 9.86 -4.80 4.63
C SER A 255 11.04 -4.34 5.48
N GLU A 256 10.90 -3.28 6.27
CA GLU A 256 11.89 -2.89 7.29
C GLU A 256 11.99 -3.99 8.36
N LYS A 257 13.23 -4.42 8.66
CA LYS A 257 13.48 -5.52 9.60
C LYS A 257 12.89 -5.25 10.98
N GLU A 258 13.09 -4.04 11.47
CA GLU A 258 12.63 -3.60 12.80
C GLU A 258 11.09 -3.59 12.90
N ILE A 259 10.40 -3.28 11.81
CA ILE A 259 8.93 -3.41 11.76
C ILE A 259 8.52 -4.88 11.83
N ARG A 260 9.20 -5.77 11.10
CA ARG A 260 8.92 -7.21 11.15
C ARG A 260 9.13 -7.80 12.53
N GLU A 261 10.16 -7.35 13.25
CA GLU A 261 10.40 -7.75 14.64
C GLU A 261 9.23 -7.37 15.57
N LEU A 262 8.60 -6.21 15.36
CA LEU A 262 7.40 -5.83 16.13
C LEU A 262 6.18 -6.70 15.82
N LEU A 263 6.12 -7.32 14.65
CA LEU A 263 5.00 -8.16 14.21
C LEU A 263 5.12 -9.63 14.65
N VAL A 264 6.26 -10.09 15.16
CA VAL A 264 6.54 -11.50 15.48
C VAL A 264 5.47 -12.09 16.39
N GLU A 265 5.10 -11.40 17.47
CA GLU A 265 4.07 -11.89 18.41
C GLU A 265 2.71 -12.07 17.72
N GLY A 266 2.34 -11.21 16.77
CA GLY A 266 1.12 -11.36 15.99
C GLY A 266 1.17 -12.58 15.05
N VAL A 267 2.33 -12.86 14.47
CA VAL A 267 2.55 -14.05 13.64
C VAL A 267 2.45 -15.31 14.51
N GLU A 268 3.13 -15.34 15.67
CA GLU A 268 3.06 -16.47 16.60
C GLU A 268 1.63 -16.71 17.10
N PHE A 269 0.88 -15.64 17.41
CA PHE A 269 -0.51 -15.72 17.79
C PHE A 269 -1.36 -16.39 16.70
N LEU A 270 -1.21 -15.99 15.44
CA LEU A 270 -1.96 -16.56 14.32
C LEU A 270 -1.54 -18.00 13.99
N LEU A 271 -0.30 -18.39 14.28
CA LEU A 271 0.18 -19.76 14.06
C LEU A 271 -0.19 -20.72 15.19
N ALA A 272 -0.57 -20.23 16.37
CA ALA A 272 -1.09 -21.08 17.42
C ALA A 272 -2.32 -21.84 16.91
N ARG A 273 -2.36 -23.18 17.13
CA ARG A 273 -3.36 -24.09 16.54
C ARG A 273 -4.78 -23.57 16.68
N GLU A 274 -5.20 -23.22 17.89
CA GLU A 274 -6.56 -22.75 18.18
C GLU A 274 -6.93 -21.49 17.39
N ASN A 275 -6.03 -20.49 17.37
CA ASN A 275 -6.25 -19.24 16.66
C ASN A 275 -6.24 -19.43 15.13
N ARG A 276 -5.36 -20.29 14.66
CA ARG A 276 -5.28 -20.65 13.25
C ARG A 276 -6.54 -21.35 12.77
N ASP A 277 -7.03 -22.35 13.54
CA ASP A 277 -8.25 -23.08 13.21
C ASP A 277 -9.46 -22.14 13.23
N GLN A 278 -9.54 -21.22 14.19
CA GLN A 278 -10.56 -20.17 14.22
C GLN A 278 -10.47 -19.26 12.98
N PHE A 279 -9.26 -18.84 12.61
CA PHE A 279 -9.04 -18.03 11.40
C PHE A 279 -9.55 -18.76 10.15
N LEU A 280 -9.17 -20.02 9.95
CA LEU A 280 -9.58 -20.83 8.78
C LEU A 280 -11.09 -21.05 8.72
N ASN A 281 -11.71 -21.34 9.87
CA ASN A 281 -13.16 -21.54 9.95
C ASN A 281 -13.88 -20.25 9.56
N THR A 282 -13.51 -19.13 10.17
CA THR A 282 -14.10 -17.82 9.86
C THR A 282 -13.88 -17.43 8.39
N PHE A 283 -12.66 -17.64 7.87
CA PHE A 283 -12.35 -17.35 6.47
C PHE A 283 -13.25 -18.14 5.51
N ASN A 284 -13.39 -19.44 5.76
CA ASN A 284 -14.21 -20.31 4.93
C ASN A 284 -15.71 -20.03 5.05
N GLU A 285 -16.20 -19.69 6.27
CA GLU A 285 -17.59 -19.26 6.48
C GLU A 285 -17.94 -17.99 5.74
N ILE A 286 -17.05 -16.99 5.75
CA ILE A 286 -17.24 -15.74 5.00
C ILE A 286 -17.17 -16.01 3.49
N THR A 287 -16.27 -16.88 3.03
CA THR A 287 -16.21 -17.29 1.63
C THR A 287 -17.53 -17.92 1.18
N ASP A 288 -18.08 -18.87 1.95
CA ASP A 288 -19.37 -19.52 1.66
C ASP A 288 -20.51 -18.52 1.69
N LEU A 289 -20.51 -17.59 2.63
CA LEU A 289 -21.51 -16.52 2.71
C LEU A 289 -21.53 -15.67 1.44
N ILE A 290 -20.37 -15.21 0.99
CA ILE A 290 -20.22 -14.40 -0.23
C ILE A 290 -20.72 -15.19 -1.45
N GLU A 291 -20.29 -16.43 -1.59
CA GLU A 291 -20.64 -17.26 -2.75
C GLU A 291 -22.11 -17.68 -2.76
N SER A 292 -22.73 -17.91 -1.58
CA SER A 292 -24.17 -18.20 -1.47
C SER A 292 -25.06 -17.03 -1.90
N HIS A 293 -24.54 -15.80 -1.82
CA HIS A 293 -25.24 -14.60 -2.31
C HIS A 293 -24.93 -14.29 -3.80
N GLY A 294 -24.23 -15.19 -4.49
CA GLY A 294 -23.97 -15.08 -5.92
C GLY A 294 -22.76 -14.27 -6.32
N TYR A 295 -21.94 -13.86 -5.37
CA TYR A 295 -20.67 -13.16 -5.62
C TYR A 295 -19.50 -14.13 -5.64
N ASP A 296 -18.39 -13.72 -6.26
CA ASP A 296 -17.12 -14.42 -6.25
C ASP A 296 -16.26 -13.82 -5.13
N SER A 297 -15.85 -14.66 -4.17
CA SER A 297 -14.97 -14.23 -3.07
C SER A 297 -13.57 -13.83 -3.54
N GLY A 298 -13.16 -14.27 -4.74
CA GLY A 298 -11.85 -14.01 -5.33
C GLY A 298 -10.71 -14.83 -4.74
N MET A 299 -10.91 -15.45 -3.57
CA MET A 299 -9.87 -16.19 -2.86
C MET A 299 -10.16 -17.70 -2.70
N GLY A 300 -11.41 -18.10 -2.85
CA GLY A 300 -11.85 -19.48 -2.63
C GLY A 300 -11.67 -19.96 -1.19
N ARG A 301 -12.03 -21.23 -0.95
CA ARG A 301 -11.83 -21.85 0.37
C ARG A 301 -10.36 -22.23 0.57
N ARG A 302 -9.91 -22.15 1.82
CA ARG A 302 -8.55 -22.54 2.23
C ARG A 302 -8.54 -23.92 2.87
N GLY A 303 -7.51 -24.70 2.53
CA GLY A 303 -7.25 -26.02 3.10
C GLY A 303 -6.74 -25.97 4.54
N PRO A 304 -6.72 -27.14 5.24
CA PRO A 304 -6.27 -27.21 6.61
C PRO A 304 -4.78 -26.95 6.82
N ASP A 305 -4.00 -26.97 5.76
CA ASP A 305 -2.56 -26.69 5.73
C ASP A 305 -2.22 -25.23 5.40
N TYR A 306 -3.22 -24.43 5.07
CA TYR A 306 -3.01 -23.03 4.66
C TYR A 306 -2.39 -22.17 5.78
N VAL A 307 -1.39 -21.36 5.39
CA VAL A 307 -0.74 -20.35 6.22
C VAL A 307 -0.74 -19.03 5.46
N PRO A 308 -1.17 -17.91 6.07
CA PRO A 308 -1.22 -16.60 5.39
C PRO A 308 0.14 -15.89 5.36
N PHE A 309 1.23 -16.63 5.42
CA PHE A 309 2.60 -16.11 5.44
C PHE A 309 3.46 -16.82 4.40
N PHE A 310 4.49 -16.10 3.94
CA PHE A 310 5.51 -16.62 3.05
C PHE A 310 6.86 -16.66 3.77
N TYR A 311 7.67 -17.63 3.44
CA TYR A 311 9.08 -17.65 3.78
C TYR A 311 9.86 -16.86 2.73
N GLU A 312 10.71 -15.95 3.15
CA GLU A 312 11.67 -15.27 2.28
C GLU A 312 13.05 -15.82 2.55
N CYS A 313 13.70 -16.35 1.51
CA CYS A 313 15.02 -16.96 1.62
C CYS A 313 16.07 -15.92 2.02
N PRO A 314 16.78 -16.07 3.15
CA PRO A 314 17.80 -15.11 3.58
C PRO A 314 19.16 -15.31 2.90
N GLU A 315 19.34 -16.38 2.13
CA GLU A 315 20.63 -16.71 1.52
C GLU A 315 21.04 -15.71 0.46
N PRO A 316 22.32 -15.28 0.46
CA PRO A 316 22.86 -14.46 -0.61
C PRO A 316 22.66 -15.14 -1.98
N GLY A 317 22.11 -14.43 -2.94
CA GLY A 317 21.83 -14.95 -4.28
C GLY A 317 20.42 -15.51 -4.48
N CYS A 318 19.66 -15.73 -3.41
CA CYS A 318 18.22 -16.03 -3.52
C CYS A 318 17.36 -14.78 -3.75
N ASN A 319 17.95 -13.59 -3.63
CA ASN A 319 17.26 -12.30 -3.79
C ASN A 319 15.96 -12.20 -2.97
N ARG A 320 15.94 -12.82 -1.77
CA ARG A 320 14.75 -12.95 -0.91
C ARG A 320 13.57 -13.61 -1.61
N SER A 321 13.83 -14.55 -2.53
CA SER A 321 12.78 -15.32 -3.18
C SER A 321 11.81 -15.91 -2.16
N ARG A 322 10.52 -15.85 -2.47
CA ARG A 322 9.43 -16.22 -1.57
C ARG A 322 8.95 -17.64 -1.86
N THR A 323 8.58 -18.34 -0.80
CA THR A 323 7.99 -19.68 -0.86
C THR A 323 6.74 -19.69 0.01
N GLU A 324 5.66 -20.29 -0.47
CA GLU A 324 4.47 -20.53 0.35
C GLU A 324 4.83 -21.48 1.49
N LEU A 325 4.24 -21.20 2.66
CA LEU A 325 4.36 -22.07 3.82
C LEU A 325 3.09 -22.90 3.98
N HIS A 326 3.29 -24.16 4.35
CA HIS A 326 2.21 -25.09 4.70
C HIS A 326 2.34 -25.50 6.16
N TYR A 327 1.20 -25.64 6.82
CA TYR A 327 1.12 -26.08 8.20
C TYR A 327 0.98 -27.60 8.26
N GLU A 328 1.92 -28.26 8.95
CA GLU A 328 1.86 -29.70 9.19
C GLU A 328 1.70 -29.97 10.70
N ASP A 329 0.61 -30.62 11.07
CA ASP A 329 0.32 -30.99 12.44
C ASP A 329 0.94 -32.34 12.77
N LEU A 330 1.94 -32.36 13.65
CA LEU A 330 2.63 -33.56 14.12
C LEU A 330 2.13 -34.00 15.53
N GLY A 331 0.95 -33.58 15.92
CA GLY A 331 0.34 -33.92 17.23
C GLY A 331 0.80 -32.97 18.35
N ALA A 332 1.87 -33.32 19.07
CA ALA A 332 2.38 -32.47 20.16
C ALA A 332 3.10 -31.19 19.66
N THR A 333 3.51 -31.19 18.40
CA THR A 333 4.20 -30.07 17.73
C THR A 333 3.57 -29.83 16.37
N ALA A 334 3.84 -28.67 15.80
CA ALA A 334 3.54 -28.36 14.40
C ALA A 334 4.78 -27.76 13.76
N VAL A 335 4.91 -27.97 12.47
CA VAL A 335 5.99 -27.40 11.67
C VAL A 335 5.44 -26.63 10.47
N LEU A 336 6.19 -25.65 10.01
CA LEU A 336 5.93 -25.00 8.73
C LEU A 336 6.88 -25.64 7.71
N THR A 337 6.32 -26.10 6.60
CA THR A 337 7.05 -26.67 5.47
C THR A 337 6.82 -25.80 4.23
N GLY A 338 7.78 -25.74 3.33
CA GLY A 338 7.69 -24.94 2.12
C GLY A 338 8.39 -25.57 0.93
#